data_df9d8e7dd7f711c14250e91e371bcff2
#
_entry.id   df9d8e7dd7f711c14250e91e371bcff2
#
_cell.length_a   1.000
_cell.length_b   1.000
_cell.length_c   1.000
_cell.angle_alpha   90.00
_cell.angle_beta   90.00
_cell.angle_gamma   90.00
#
_symmetry.space_group_name_H-M   'P 1'
#
loop_
_entity.id
_entity.type
_entity.pdbx_description
1 polymer ?
#
loop_
_entity_poly.entity_id
_entity_poly.type
_entity_poly.pdbx_seq_one_letter_code
_entity_poly.pdbx_strand_id
1 'polypeptide(L)'
;MVKKAIIISTLSLCLLLSKAEAQKGLSANNGHSHNDYHQHIPLLSAYYARMGSIEADVFLKNGKLYVAHDTTEISEEATLKSLYLAPLAKFYAKNDNHPYPDSTDQLQLVIDIKSDYQHVLPVLINELREFNTVFNHTKNPAAITIAVSGDVPDPASFKNYPDYISFDGRPYITYTQDQLKRICMISDELKNYTDWNGKGTPTKADEIKLRSVIDKAHRQHKPFRFWATQDSPNTWLELERLGVDWINTDHPEQLHNFYQHKDKLSYTNPLAYPVYQPTYKSDGLHKKVKHVILLIGDGMGLAQIHAGWIANHGNLNITMMRNSGFSQTAAANSGNTDSAAGATAMAAGEKTNNRYIGMGPDDRHLTNMADTLAIFGVKTGIISSGDITDATPAAFYAHQPDRSFNQAIAKDFLSSHVDVLVGSNERSFLANADTTLMSAIKAKGYTWSSTLTDFKKQKRGKQLVLLPDSATRPVKDGRDDMLLQSLNKTIELLSSNKNGFFIMTEGAQIDYGGHANDLKYVVTELHDFDKTVAEALRFADRDGETLVLVTADHETGGLTLLEAAAAEGRIQGEFSTNDHTNIMVPVYAYGPWAEEFRGTYQNTEIFHKILKAFSNNKP
;
A
#
# COMPACT_ATOMS: atom_id res chain seq x y z
N MET A 1 -55.41 -41.99 -36.89
CA MET A 1 -54.23 -41.98 -36.02
C MET A 1 -53.09 -41.25 -36.74
N VAL A 2 -52.91 -39.99 -36.42
CA VAL A 2 -51.90 -39.10 -37.06
C VAL A 2 -50.80 -38.86 -36.04
N LYS A 3 -49.59 -39.35 -36.31
CA LYS A 3 -48.38 -39.07 -35.52
C LYS A 3 -47.86 -37.68 -35.90
N LYS A 4 -47.91 -36.74 -34.96
CA LYS A 4 -47.23 -35.44 -35.08
C LYS A 4 -45.74 -35.65 -34.74
N ALA A 5 -44.86 -35.38 -35.69
CA ALA A 5 -43.43 -35.29 -35.48
C ALA A 5 -43.11 -33.87 -34.94
N ILE A 6 -42.48 -33.81 -33.79
CA ILE A 6 -41.93 -32.57 -33.22
C ILE A 6 -40.49 -32.43 -33.72
N ILE A 7 -40.24 -31.40 -34.54
CA ILE A 7 -38.90 -30.99 -34.96
C ILE A 7 -38.34 -30.10 -33.87
N ILE A 8 -37.35 -30.59 -33.13
CA ILE A 8 -36.55 -29.79 -32.18
C ILE A 8 -35.44 -29.13 -32.97
N SER A 9 -35.58 -27.83 -33.19
CA SER A 9 -34.53 -26.97 -33.76
C SER A 9 -33.51 -26.66 -32.65
N THR A 10 -32.35 -27.30 -32.66
CA THR A 10 -31.20 -26.96 -31.84
C THR A 10 -30.51 -25.71 -32.39
N LEU A 11 -30.82 -24.54 -31.82
CA LEU A 11 -30.04 -23.32 -32.03
C LEU A 11 -28.69 -23.49 -31.35
N SER A 12 -27.64 -23.75 -32.11
CA SER A 12 -26.25 -23.74 -31.61
C SER A 12 -25.84 -22.29 -31.39
N LEU A 13 -25.95 -21.82 -30.15
CA LEU A 13 -25.42 -20.53 -29.70
C LEU A 13 -23.91 -20.69 -29.55
N CYS A 14 -23.14 -20.39 -30.62
CA CYS A 14 -21.70 -20.21 -30.52
C CYS A 14 -21.41 -18.97 -29.63
N LEU A 15 -21.22 -19.18 -28.34
CA LEU A 15 -20.56 -18.24 -27.45
C LEU A 15 -19.11 -18.12 -27.91
N LEU A 16 -18.82 -17.08 -28.68
CA LEU A 16 -17.47 -16.55 -28.86
C LEU A 16 -17.03 -16.02 -27.49
N LEU A 17 -16.49 -16.90 -26.65
CA LEU A 17 -15.61 -16.52 -25.55
C LEU A 17 -14.34 -15.97 -26.20
N SER A 18 -14.30 -14.67 -26.48
CA SER A 18 -13.03 -13.98 -26.63
C SER A 18 -12.29 -14.22 -25.30
N LYS A 19 -11.26 -15.06 -25.35
CA LYS A 19 -10.23 -15.04 -24.31
C LYS A 19 -9.68 -13.62 -24.33
N ALA A 20 -10.11 -12.79 -23.39
CA ALA A 20 -9.31 -11.66 -22.96
C ALA A 20 -8.01 -12.29 -22.43
N GLU A 21 -6.97 -12.34 -23.25
CA GLU A 21 -5.63 -12.49 -22.71
C GLU A 21 -5.49 -11.35 -21.70
N ALA A 22 -5.29 -11.69 -20.45
CA ALA A 22 -4.98 -10.71 -19.42
C ALA A 22 -3.75 -9.96 -19.95
N GLN A 23 -3.91 -8.70 -20.30
CA GLN A 23 -2.82 -7.86 -20.76
C GLN A 23 -1.74 -7.92 -19.69
N LYS A 24 -0.58 -8.49 -20.04
CA LYS A 24 0.55 -8.56 -19.10
C LYS A 24 0.85 -7.13 -18.69
N GLY A 25 0.78 -6.83 -17.39
CA GLY A 25 1.03 -5.48 -16.88
C GLY A 25 2.38 -4.96 -17.36
N LEU A 26 2.52 -3.65 -17.50
CA LEU A 26 3.79 -3.04 -17.85
C LEU A 26 4.83 -3.28 -16.75
N SER A 27 6.10 -3.20 -17.13
CA SER A 27 7.28 -3.32 -16.25
C SER A 27 8.24 -2.17 -16.54
N ALA A 28 9.33 -2.09 -15.80
CA ALA A 28 10.41 -1.12 -16.07
C ALA A 28 10.94 -1.22 -17.52
N ASN A 29 10.88 -2.42 -18.14
CA ASN A 29 11.29 -2.61 -19.53
C ASN A 29 10.31 -1.98 -20.55
N ASN A 30 9.18 -1.47 -20.11
CA ASN A 30 8.29 -0.61 -20.88
C ASN A 30 8.57 0.90 -20.68
N GLY A 31 9.61 1.24 -19.91
CA GLY A 31 10.05 2.61 -19.71
C GLY A 31 10.90 3.13 -20.88
N HIS A 32 10.69 4.40 -21.21
CA HIS A 32 11.48 5.15 -22.16
C HIS A 32 12.19 6.29 -21.42
N SER A 33 13.53 6.20 -21.27
CA SER A 33 14.36 7.26 -20.72
C SER A 33 14.48 8.38 -21.74
N HIS A 34 13.72 9.45 -21.55
CA HIS A 34 13.71 10.63 -22.38
C HIS A 34 14.90 11.53 -22.03
N ASN A 35 15.55 12.13 -23.02
CA ASN A 35 16.73 12.97 -22.82
C ASN A 35 17.77 12.32 -21.87
N ASP A 36 18.05 11.02 -22.07
CA ASP A 36 18.84 10.21 -21.14
C ASP A 36 20.23 10.80 -20.81
N TYR A 37 20.80 11.58 -21.72
CA TYR A 37 22.08 12.26 -21.52
C TYR A 37 22.05 13.34 -20.42
N HIS A 38 20.89 13.74 -19.94
CA HIS A 38 20.70 14.60 -18.76
C HIS A 38 20.72 13.82 -17.44
N GLN A 39 20.71 12.49 -17.48
CA GLN A 39 20.85 11.69 -16.27
C GLN A 39 22.19 11.93 -15.57
N HIS A 40 22.23 11.72 -14.27
CA HIS A 40 23.47 11.88 -13.49
C HIS A 40 24.64 11.08 -14.08
N ILE A 41 24.36 9.88 -14.60
CA ILE A 41 25.29 9.04 -15.35
C ILE A 41 24.56 8.61 -16.64
N PRO A 42 24.75 9.30 -17.76
CA PRO A 42 24.13 8.97 -19.04
C PRO A 42 24.24 7.48 -19.39
N LEU A 43 23.24 6.92 -20.00
CA LEU A 43 23.07 5.50 -20.27
C LEU A 43 22.93 4.63 -19.02
N LEU A 44 23.84 4.76 -18.03
CA LEU A 44 23.93 3.79 -16.95
C LEU A 44 22.71 3.85 -16.02
N SER A 45 22.19 5.04 -15.69
CA SER A 45 20.97 5.19 -14.90
C SER A 45 19.79 4.45 -15.54
N ALA A 46 19.52 4.67 -16.81
CA ALA A 46 18.46 4.00 -17.54
C ALA A 46 18.72 2.49 -17.75
N TYR A 47 19.95 2.11 -18.04
CA TYR A 47 20.33 0.72 -18.24
C TYR A 47 20.14 -0.13 -16.96
N TYR A 48 20.64 0.36 -15.81
CA TYR A 48 20.45 -0.36 -14.54
C TYR A 48 19.02 -0.29 -14.02
N ALA A 49 18.27 0.74 -14.40
CA ALA A 49 16.83 0.82 -14.19
C ALA A 49 16.02 -0.07 -15.15
N ARG A 50 16.67 -0.83 -16.06
CA ARG A 50 16.04 -1.80 -16.97
C ARG A 50 15.07 -1.15 -17.97
N MET A 51 15.32 0.10 -18.37
CA MET A 51 14.52 0.79 -19.39
C MET A 51 14.65 0.08 -20.74
N GLY A 52 13.52 -0.22 -21.38
CA GLY A 52 13.51 -0.88 -22.70
C GLY A 52 13.71 0.10 -23.86
N SER A 53 13.72 1.40 -23.59
CA SER A 53 13.94 2.45 -24.57
C SER A 53 14.78 3.57 -23.95
N ILE A 54 15.85 3.99 -24.63
CA ILE A 54 16.75 5.05 -24.16
C ILE A 54 16.95 6.04 -25.30
N GLU A 55 16.81 7.35 -25.03
CA GLU A 55 16.87 8.41 -26.03
C GLU A 55 18.17 9.23 -25.92
N ALA A 56 18.79 9.46 -27.07
CA ALA A 56 19.96 10.33 -27.23
C ALA A 56 19.72 11.33 -28.36
N ASP A 57 19.72 12.62 -28.04
CA ASP A 57 19.65 13.72 -29.01
C ASP A 57 21.01 13.92 -29.66
N VAL A 58 21.04 14.07 -30.99
CA VAL A 58 22.31 14.13 -31.71
C VAL A 58 22.41 15.34 -32.65
N PHE A 59 23.59 15.94 -32.64
CA PHE A 59 24.06 16.97 -33.59
C PHE A 59 25.27 16.44 -34.35
N LEU A 60 25.32 16.75 -35.65
CA LEU A 60 26.50 16.51 -36.48
C LEU A 60 27.42 17.74 -36.44
N LYS A 61 28.67 17.54 -36.01
CA LYS A 61 29.73 18.57 -36.04
C LYS A 61 31.06 17.91 -36.41
N ASN A 62 31.75 18.48 -37.39
CA ASN A 62 33.08 17.98 -37.82
C ASN A 62 33.14 16.46 -38.10
N GLY A 63 32.06 15.90 -38.68
CA GLY A 63 31.98 14.49 -39.04
C GLY A 63 31.78 13.52 -37.89
N LYS A 64 31.44 14.00 -36.68
CA LYS A 64 31.11 13.21 -35.49
C LYS A 64 29.70 13.54 -34.98
N LEU A 65 29.04 12.58 -34.35
CA LEU A 65 27.73 12.74 -33.70
C LEU A 65 27.94 13.07 -32.22
N TYR A 66 27.59 14.28 -31.82
CA TYR A 66 27.64 14.76 -30.45
C TYR A 66 26.25 14.66 -29.81
N VAL A 67 26.22 14.32 -28.53
CA VAL A 67 24.98 14.21 -27.75
C VAL A 67 24.78 15.50 -26.95
N ALA A 68 23.68 16.20 -27.22
CA ALA A 68 23.31 17.44 -26.55
C ALA A 68 21.84 17.81 -26.86
N HIS A 69 21.19 18.61 -25.99
CA HIS A 69 19.85 19.11 -26.24
C HIS A 69 19.87 20.29 -27.23
N ASP A 70 20.87 21.14 -27.13
CA ASP A 70 21.10 22.22 -28.09
C ASP A 70 22.60 22.38 -28.41
N THR A 71 22.90 23.22 -29.39
CA THR A 71 24.27 23.40 -29.89
C THR A 71 25.23 24.03 -28.89
N THR A 72 24.72 24.71 -27.84
CA THR A 72 25.54 25.36 -26.80
C THR A 72 26.05 24.35 -25.76
N GLU A 73 25.41 23.20 -25.65
CA GLU A 73 25.76 22.13 -24.71
C GLU A 73 26.75 21.10 -25.29
N ILE A 74 27.12 21.23 -26.57
CA ILE A 74 28.00 20.26 -27.24
C ILE A 74 29.37 20.24 -26.57
N SER A 75 29.70 19.08 -25.97
CA SER A 75 31.02 18.75 -25.42
C SER A 75 31.77 17.80 -26.35
N GLU A 76 33.08 18.00 -26.53
CA GLU A 76 33.90 17.15 -27.37
C GLU A 76 34.03 15.69 -26.86
N GLU A 77 33.79 15.46 -25.56
CA GLU A 77 33.83 14.15 -24.93
C GLU A 77 32.48 13.41 -25.06
N ALA A 78 31.38 14.14 -25.26
CA ALA A 78 30.01 13.61 -25.28
C ALA A 78 29.60 13.22 -26.71
N THR A 79 30.21 12.20 -27.29
CA THR A 79 29.81 11.65 -28.59
C THR A 79 28.82 10.49 -28.42
N LEU A 80 27.95 10.24 -29.43
CA LEU A 80 27.07 9.09 -29.45
C LEU A 80 27.84 7.79 -29.24
N LYS A 81 28.99 7.67 -29.90
CA LYS A 81 29.87 6.49 -29.77
C LYS A 81 30.39 6.31 -28.35
N SER A 82 30.89 7.38 -27.69
CA SER A 82 31.50 7.27 -26.36
C SER A 82 30.48 7.05 -25.25
N LEU A 83 29.30 7.73 -25.34
CA LEU A 83 28.29 7.65 -24.28
C LEU A 83 27.36 6.45 -24.42
N TYR A 84 27.05 5.99 -25.64
CA TYR A 84 26.04 4.96 -25.88
C TYR A 84 26.56 3.73 -26.62
N LEU A 85 27.09 3.88 -27.86
CA LEU A 85 27.36 2.73 -28.72
C LEU A 85 28.41 1.78 -28.13
N ALA A 86 29.57 2.32 -27.69
CA ALA A 86 30.66 1.51 -27.16
C ALA A 86 30.33 0.89 -25.79
N PRO A 87 29.71 1.60 -24.82
CA PRO A 87 29.26 0.99 -23.57
C PRO A 87 28.21 -0.09 -23.77
N LEU A 88 27.19 0.14 -24.62
CA LEU A 88 26.15 -0.85 -24.93
C LEU A 88 26.76 -2.11 -25.54
N ALA A 89 27.74 -1.97 -26.44
CA ALA A 89 28.44 -3.11 -27.02
C ALA A 89 29.18 -3.94 -25.95
N LYS A 90 29.77 -3.30 -24.94
CA LYS A 90 30.40 -4.00 -23.80
C LYS A 90 29.38 -4.76 -22.95
N PHE A 91 28.25 -4.15 -22.64
CA PHE A 91 27.18 -4.84 -21.89
C PHE A 91 26.61 -6.00 -22.69
N TYR A 92 26.34 -5.81 -23.96
CA TYR A 92 25.84 -6.84 -24.87
C TYR A 92 26.75 -8.06 -24.90
N ALA A 93 28.05 -7.86 -25.05
CA ALA A 93 29.05 -8.95 -25.02
C ALA A 93 29.10 -9.64 -23.65
N LYS A 94 28.93 -8.89 -22.53
CA LYS A 94 28.93 -9.45 -21.17
C LYS A 94 27.67 -10.28 -20.89
N ASN A 95 26.57 -9.98 -21.56
CA ASN A 95 25.26 -10.63 -21.36
C ASN A 95 24.99 -11.70 -22.45
N ASP A 96 25.99 -12.40 -22.91
CA ASP A 96 25.86 -13.48 -23.90
C ASP A 96 25.12 -13.08 -25.18
N ASN A 97 25.42 -11.88 -25.68
CA ASN A 97 24.79 -11.26 -26.85
C ASN A 97 23.29 -10.92 -26.68
N HIS A 98 22.93 -10.47 -25.48
CA HIS A 98 21.64 -9.88 -25.18
C HIS A 98 21.79 -8.45 -24.62
N PRO A 99 20.82 -7.56 -24.80
CA PRO A 99 20.86 -6.21 -24.23
C PRO A 99 21.00 -6.22 -22.70
N TYR A 100 20.28 -7.13 -22.04
CA TYR A 100 20.23 -7.31 -20.60
C TYR A 100 20.57 -8.74 -20.17
N PRO A 101 20.92 -8.97 -18.89
CA PRO A 101 21.12 -10.32 -18.37
C PRO A 101 19.89 -11.22 -18.49
N ASP A 102 18.68 -10.65 -18.40
CA ASP A 102 17.46 -11.34 -18.75
C ASP A 102 17.24 -11.27 -20.27
N SER A 103 17.26 -12.41 -20.94
CA SER A 103 17.15 -12.51 -22.39
C SER A 103 15.75 -12.14 -22.92
N THR A 104 14.75 -11.99 -22.05
CA THR A 104 13.41 -11.55 -22.40
C THR A 104 13.28 -10.04 -22.49
N ASP A 105 14.17 -9.30 -21.83
CA ASP A 105 14.19 -7.84 -21.86
C ASP A 105 14.78 -7.34 -23.18
N GLN A 106 14.09 -6.39 -23.76
CA GLN A 106 14.49 -5.76 -25.03
C GLN A 106 15.05 -4.36 -24.77
N LEU A 107 15.85 -3.85 -25.70
CA LEU A 107 16.34 -2.48 -25.70
C LEU A 107 16.26 -1.88 -27.09
N GLN A 108 15.70 -0.68 -27.18
CA GLN A 108 15.86 0.21 -28.32
C GLN A 108 16.65 1.45 -27.91
N LEU A 109 17.60 1.87 -28.77
CA LEU A 109 18.28 3.15 -28.66
C LEU A 109 17.61 4.12 -29.65
N VAL A 110 16.95 5.14 -29.12
CA VAL A 110 16.31 6.19 -29.90
C VAL A 110 17.33 7.29 -30.16
N ILE A 111 17.59 7.55 -31.42
CA ILE A 111 18.48 8.62 -31.86
C ILE A 111 17.60 9.76 -32.37
N ASP A 112 17.44 10.78 -31.56
CA ASP A 112 16.69 11.97 -31.94
C ASP A 112 17.58 12.96 -32.68
N ILE A 113 17.34 13.14 -33.97
CA ILE A 113 18.17 13.99 -34.84
C ILE A 113 17.69 15.44 -34.70
N LYS A 114 18.54 16.29 -34.11
CA LYS A 114 18.27 17.73 -33.92
C LYS A 114 18.74 18.61 -35.08
N SER A 115 19.39 18.01 -36.09
CA SER A 115 19.91 18.69 -37.26
C SER A 115 19.49 17.98 -38.54
N ASP A 116 20.08 18.33 -39.68
CA ASP A 116 19.77 17.76 -40.98
C ASP A 116 20.03 16.23 -41.06
N TYR A 117 18.97 15.43 -41.15
CA TYR A 117 19.07 13.97 -41.26
C TYR A 117 19.87 13.52 -42.48
N GLN A 118 19.89 14.28 -43.59
CA GLN A 118 20.57 13.90 -44.81
C GLN A 118 22.08 13.76 -44.61
N HIS A 119 22.64 14.53 -43.68
CA HIS A 119 24.06 14.47 -43.32
C HIS A 119 24.31 13.61 -42.09
N VAL A 120 23.35 13.52 -41.14
CA VAL A 120 23.49 12.74 -39.89
C VAL A 120 23.38 11.23 -40.16
N LEU A 121 22.40 10.78 -40.93
CA LEU A 121 22.18 9.34 -41.14
C LEU A 121 23.36 8.61 -41.78
N PRO A 122 24.07 9.13 -42.78
CA PRO A 122 25.27 8.49 -43.31
C PRO A 122 26.36 8.28 -42.26
N VAL A 123 26.58 9.25 -41.36
CA VAL A 123 27.56 9.15 -40.27
C VAL A 123 27.12 8.12 -39.23
N LEU A 124 25.84 8.16 -38.80
CA LEU A 124 25.25 7.16 -37.90
C LEU A 124 25.41 5.74 -38.44
N ILE A 125 25.03 5.51 -39.69
CA ILE A 125 25.17 4.19 -40.34
C ILE A 125 26.61 3.72 -40.36
N ASN A 126 27.57 4.64 -40.58
CA ASN A 126 28.97 4.30 -40.57
C ASN A 126 29.48 3.94 -39.17
N GLU A 127 29.09 4.67 -38.13
CA GLU A 127 29.44 4.34 -36.73
C GLU A 127 28.84 3.00 -36.30
N LEU A 128 27.58 2.70 -36.66
CA LEU A 128 26.92 1.45 -36.34
C LEU A 128 27.58 0.21 -37.00
N ARG A 129 28.24 0.37 -38.16
CA ARG A 129 28.98 -0.74 -38.80
C ARG A 129 30.08 -1.32 -37.93
N GLU A 130 30.71 -0.52 -37.07
CA GLU A 130 31.74 -1.00 -36.12
C GLU A 130 31.17 -1.96 -35.08
N PHE A 131 29.85 -1.86 -34.78
CA PHE A 131 29.11 -2.64 -33.79
C PHE A 131 28.02 -3.53 -34.40
N ASN A 132 28.23 -4.03 -35.62
CA ASN A 132 27.23 -4.63 -36.48
C ASN A 132 26.45 -5.81 -35.86
N THR A 133 27.05 -6.60 -34.95
CA THR A 133 26.35 -7.69 -34.26
C THR A 133 25.44 -7.19 -33.14
N VAL A 134 25.70 -5.99 -32.61
CA VAL A 134 24.97 -5.39 -31.48
C VAL A 134 23.69 -4.67 -31.95
N PHE A 135 23.78 -3.96 -33.09
CA PHE A 135 22.69 -3.06 -33.54
C PHE A 135 22.03 -3.52 -34.86
N ASN A 136 22.28 -4.72 -35.31
CA ASN A 136 21.73 -5.21 -36.58
C ASN A 136 20.87 -6.45 -36.38
N HIS A 137 19.56 -6.25 -36.21
CA HIS A 137 18.59 -7.33 -36.02
C HIS A 137 18.47 -8.29 -37.25
N THR A 138 18.92 -7.89 -38.43
CA THR A 138 18.95 -8.79 -39.58
C THR A 138 20.04 -9.85 -39.44
N LYS A 139 21.04 -9.61 -38.61
CA LYS A 139 22.13 -10.55 -38.31
C LYS A 139 21.95 -11.26 -36.97
N ASN A 140 21.36 -10.57 -35.99
CA ASN A 140 21.08 -11.12 -34.67
C ASN A 140 19.68 -10.68 -34.22
N PRO A 141 18.73 -11.59 -34.03
CA PRO A 141 17.37 -11.24 -33.58
C PRO A 141 17.33 -10.56 -32.20
N ALA A 142 18.33 -10.79 -31.35
CA ALA A 142 18.47 -10.16 -30.04
C ALA A 142 19.23 -8.81 -30.07
N ALA A 143 19.52 -8.28 -31.26
CA ALA A 143 20.22 -6.99 -31.39
C ALA A 143 19.39 -5.84 -30.81
N ILE A 144 20.09 -4.83 -30.27
CA ILE A 144 19.50 -3.57 -29.83
C ILE A 144 18.90 -2.86 -31.05
N THR A 145 17.63 -2.50 -30.97
CA THR A 145 16.93 -1.79 -32.05
C THR A 145 17.43 -0.34 -32.13
N ILE A 146 17.79 0.12 -33.32
CA ILE A 146 18.05 1.54 -33.58
C ILE A 146 16.76 2.17 -34.10
N ALA A 147 16.24 3.14 -33.36
CA ALA A 147 15.07 3.94 -33.72
C ALA A 147 15.50 5.38 -34.01
N VAL A 148 15.20 5.91 -35.18
CA VAL A 148 15.50 7.30 -35.52
C VAL A 148 14.26 8.15 -35.31
N SER A 149 14.40 9.24 -34.57
CA SER A 149 13.38 10.25 -34.27
C SER A 149 13.87 11.66 -34.62
N GLY A 150 13.06 12.69 -34.32
CA GLY A 150 13.39 14.09 -34.61
C GLY A 150 13.26 14.43 -36.10
N ASP A 151 14.31 14.93 -36.71
CA ASP A 151 14.36 15.18 -38.13
C ASP A 151 14.60 13.86 -38.89
N VAL A 152 13.56 13.36 -39.56
CA VAL A 152 13.54 12.04 -40.21
C VAL A 152 13.18 12.16 -41.69
N PRO A 153 13.65 11.23 -42.55
CA PRO A 153 13.27 11.23 -43.98
C PRO A 153 11.77 10.97 -44.16
N ASP A 154 11.25 11.45 -45.28
CA ASP A 154 9.89 11.07 -45.72
C ASP A 154 9.74 9.54 -45.77
N PRO A 155 8.61 8.98 -45.32
CA PRO A 155 8.37 7.53 -45.32
C PRO A 155 8.61 6.82 -46.63
N ALA A 156 8.39 7.48 -47.80
CA ALA A 156 8.70 6.92 -49.10
C ALA A 156 10.20 6.67 -49.32
N SER A 157 11.05 7.33 -48.55
CA SER A 157 12.52 7.24 -48.59
C SER A 157 13.11 6.21 -47.62
N PHE A 158 12.33 5.62 -46.71
CA PHE A 158 12.82 4.63 -45.74
C PHE A 158 13.56 3.46 -46.35
N LYS A 159 13.12 3.04 -47.56
CA LYS A 159 13.75 1.95 -48.35
C LYS A 159 15.19 2.25 -48.79
N ASN A 160 15.62 3.52 -48.74
CA ASN A 160 16.98 3.92 -49.12
C ASN A 160 18.01 3.71 -48.01
N TYR A 161 17.56 3.38 -46.81
CA TYR A 161 18.40 3.14 -45.64
C TYR A 161 18.48 1.64 -45.28
N PRO A 162 19.54 1.17 -44.61
CA PRO A 162 19.68 -0.22 -44.20
C PRO A 162 18.46 -0.73 -43.41
N ASP A 163 18.07 -1.99 -43.57
CA ASP A 163 16.87 -2.57 -42.96
C ASP A 163 16.91 -2.60 -41.43
N TYR A 164 18.10 -2.54 -40.82
CA TYR A 164 18.27 -2.47 -39.37
C TYR A 164 18.05 -1.07 -38.76
N ILE A 165 17.87 -0.04 -39.56
CA ILE A 165 17.44 1.29 -39.11
C ILE A 165 15.92 1.35 -39.07
N SER A 166 15.34 1.54 -37.93
CA SER A 166 13.92 1.77 -37.73
C SER A 166 13.63 3.25 -37.46
N PHE A 167 12.38 3.65 -37.60
CA PHE A 167 11.95 5.03 -37.42
C PHE A 167 10.83 5.13 -36.40
N ASP A 168 10.78 6.24 -35.66
CA ASP A 168 9.66 6.63 -34.83
C ASP A 168 8.56 7.25 -35.72
N GLY A 169 7.41 6.60 -35.79
CA GLY A 169 6.27 7.02 -36.60
C GLY A 169 5.42 8.08 -35.94
N ARG A 170 4.52 8.68 -36.73
CA ARG A 170 3.56 9.68 -36.25
C ARG A 170 2.13 9.24 -36.54
N PRO A 171 1.17 9.41 -35.61
CA PRO A 171 -0.19 8.89 -35.76
C PRO A 171 -1.01 9.60 -36.82
N TYR A 172 -0.61 10.80 -37.25
CA TYR A 172 -1.27 11.54 -38.32
C TYR A 172 -0.79 11.13 -39.74
N ILE A 173 0.29 10.33 -39.85
CA ILE A 173 0.79 9.80 -41.13
C ILE A 173 0.10 8.46 -41.42
N THR A 174 -0.25 8.26 -42.70
CA THR A 174 -0.73 6.96 -43.20
C THR A 174 0.42 6.23 -43.87
N TYR A 175 0.81 5.09 -43.32
CA TYR A 175 1.92 4.28 -43.81
C TYR A 175 1.41 3.11 -44.67
N THR A 176 2.18 2.77 -45.72
CA THR A 176 2.00 1.51 -46.43
C THR A 176 2.53 0.33 -45.60
N GLN A 177 2.18 -0.90 -45.95
CA GLN A 177 2.67 -2.09 -45.24
C GLN A 177 4.20 -2.22 -45.26
N ASP A 178 4.87 -1.80 -46.34
CA ASP A 178 6.33 -1.82 -46.40
C ASP A 178 6.97 -0.70 -45.54
N GLN A 179 6.34 0.45 -45.45
CA GLN A 179 6.79 1.51 -44.54
C GLN A 179 6.60 1.10 -43.08
N LEU A 180 5.48 0.42 -42.72
CA LEU A 180 5.25 -0.08 -41.39
C LEU A 180 6.32 -1.07 -40.92
N LYS A 181 6.93 -1.84 -41.81
CA LYS A 181 8.06 -2.73 -41.44
C LYS A 181 9.27 -1.95 -40.90
N ARG A 182 9.37 -0.67 -41.27
CA ARG A 182 10.46 0.24 -40.86
C ARG A 182 10.11 1.11 -39.65
N ILE A 183 8.88 1.02 -39.15
CA ILE A 183 8.43 1.74 -37.94
C ILE A 183 8.57 0.81 -36.74
N CYS A 184 9.30 1.23 -35.69
CA CYS A 184 9.45 0.49 -34.44
C CYS A 184 8.39 0.88 -33.41
N MET A 185 7.99 2.14 -33.35
CA MET A 185 6.93 2.67 -32.49
C MET A 185 6.23 3.84 -33.18
N ILE A 186 5.08 4.24 -32.66
CA ILE A 186 4.39 5.47 -33.04
C ILE A 186 4.35 6.36 -31.79
N SER A 187 4.75 7.62 -31.92
CA SER A 187 4.72 8.55 -30.80
C SER A 187 4.12 9.91 -31.16
N ASP A 188 3.59 10.61 -30.15
CA ASP A 188 3.11 11.98 -30.30
C ASP A 188 3.06 12.71 -28.96
N GLU A 189 2.92 14.03 -29.00
CA GLU A 189 2.80 14.86 -27.82
C GLU A 189 1.44 14.66 -27.12
N LEU A 190 1.45 14.42 -25.82
CA LEU A 190 0.21 14.25 -25.04
C LEU A 190 -0.73 15.44 -25.17
N LYS A 191 -0.17 16.66 -25.20
CA LYS A 191 -0.91 17.92 -25.28
C LYS A 191 -1.74 18.08 -26.56
N ASN A 192 -1.40 17.36 -27.62
CA ASN A 192 -2.20 17.37 -28.86
C ASN A 192 -3.61 16.76 -28.66
N TYR A 193 -3.84 16.05 -27.57
CA TYR A 193 -5.08 15.29 -27.32
C TYR A 193 -5.83 15.72 -26.07
N THR A 194 -5.15 16.33 -25.08
CA THR A 194 -5.73 16.64 -23.77
C THR A 194 -4.96 17.76 -23.08
N ASP A 195 -5.65 18.51 -22.22
CA ASP A 195 -5.04 19.42 -21.23
C ASP A 195 -4.78 18.72 -19.88
N TRP A 196 -5.04 17.40 -19.78
CA TRP A 196 -4.74 16.64 -18.58
C TRP A 196 -3.24 16.69 -18.25
N ASN A 197 -2.93 17.05 -17.02
CA ASN A 197 -1.56 17.34 -16.57
C ASN A 197 -0.99 16.22 -15.66
N GLY A 198 -1.49 14.99 -15.75
CA GLY A 198 -1.02 13.87 -14.95
C GLY A 198 -1.65 13.76 -13.54
N LYS A 199 -2.50 14.72 -13.13
CA LYS A 199 -3.21 14.68 -11.84
C LYS A 199 -4.62 14.14 -12.03
N GLY A 200 -5.04 13.26 -11.13
CA GLY A 200 -6.33 12.59 -11.25
C GLY A 200 -6.47 11.81 -12.56
N THR A 201 -7.69 11.51 -12.94
CA THR A 201 -8.01 10.83 -14.21
C THR A 201 -8.31 11.83 -15.32
N PRO A 202 -7.98 11.54 -16.59
CA PRO A 202 -8.46 12.33 -17.73
C PRO A 202 -9.98 12.39 -17.76
N THR A 203 -10.55 13.49 -18.28
CA THR A 203 -11.99 13.55 -18.53
C THR A 203 -12.43 12.41 -19.46
N LYS A 204 -13.71 12.00 -19.39
CA LYS A 204 -14.22 10.96 -20.27
C LYS A 204 -14.06 11.30 -21.75
N ALA A 205 -14.18 12.56 -22.11
CA ALA A 205 -13.97 13.04 -23.47
C ALA A 205 -12.50 12.89 -23.90
N ASP A 206 -11.56 13.22 -23.00
CA ASP A 206 -10.14 13.07 -23.29
C ASP A 206 -9.71 11.61 -23.30
N GLU A 207 -10.22 10.77 -22.41
CA GLU A 207 -9.99 9.33 -22.43
C GLU A 207 -10.35 8.73 -23.80
N ILE A 208 -11.49 9.12 -24.38
CA ILE A 208 -11.91 8.65 -25.71
C ILE A 208 -10.90 9.06 -26.79
N LYS A 209 -10.40 10.31 -26.77
CA LYS A 209 -9.39 10.79 -27.73
C LYS A 209 -8.06 10.04 -27.58
N LEU A 210 -7.59 9.91 -26.34
CA LEU A 210 -6.34 9.20 -26.01
C LEU A 210 -6.39 7.74 -26.44
N ARG A 211 -7.45 7.00 -26.09
CA ARG A 211 -7.63 5.63 -26.56
C ARG A 211 -7.71 5.52 -28.07
N SER A 212 -8.39 6.45 -28.73
CA SER A 212 -8.53 6.43 -30.19
C SER A 212 -7.19 6.49 -30.94
N VAL A 213 -6.25 7.30 -30.45
CA VAL A 213 -4.91 7.39 -31.08
C VAL A 213 -4.04 6.18 -30.77
N ILE A 214 -4.10 5.65 -29.53
CA ILE A 214 -3.42 4.41 -29.14
C ILE A 214 -3.93 3.25 -29.97
N ASP A 215 -5.24 3.05 -30.04
CA ASP A 215 -5.88 1.99 -30.83
C ASP A 215 -5.54 2.10 -32.33
N LYS A 216 -5.32 3.31 -32.85
CA LYS A 216 -4.89 3.51 -34.23
C LYS A 216 -3.50 2.92 -34.47
N ALA A 217 -2.56 3.09 -33.54
CA ALA A 217 -1.23 2.48 -33.61
C ALA A 217 -1.31 0.96 -33.46
N HIS A 218 -2.10 0.46 -32.50
CA HIS A 218 -2.29 -0.97 -32.26
C HIS A 218 -2.92 -1.70 -33.47
N ARG A 219 -3.87 -1.08 -34.17
CA ARG A 219 -4.41 -1.64 -35.42
C ARG A 219 -3.34 -1.80 -36.53
N GLN A 220 -2.24 -1.04 -36.42
CA GLN A 220 -1.08 -1.17 -37.30
C GLN A 220 0.00 -2.10 -36.72
N HIS A 221 -0.29 -2.78 -35.60
CA HIS A 221 0.63 -3.64 -34.87
C HIS A 221 1.91 -2.88 -34.43
N LYS A 222 1.74 -1.61 -33.99
CA LYS A 222 2.83 -0.77 -33.51
C LYS A 222 2.59 -0.36 -32.05
N PRO A 223 3.64 -0.41 -31.20
CA PRO A 223 3.58 0.14 -29.87
C PRO A 223 3.44 1.67 -29.92
N PHE A 224 2.81 2.22 -28.90
CA PHE A 224 2.52 3.66 -28.80
C PHE A 224 3.18 4.30 -27.60
N ARG A 225 3.70 5.54 -27.78
CA ARG A 225 4.27 6.40 -26.74
C ARG A 225 3.66 7.79 -26.79
N PHE A 226 3.28 8.35 -25.63
CA PHE A 226 3.17 9.81 -25.47
C PHE A 226 4.47 10.39 -24.93
N TRP A 227 4.91 11.52 -25.47
CA TRP A 227 5.99 12.31 -24.91
C TRP A 227 5.43 13.62 -24.27
N ALA A 228 6.28 14.37 -23.53
CA ALA A 228 5.90 15.51 -22.70
C ALA A 228 4.82 15.14 -21.67
N THR A 229 4.92 13.96 -21.08
CA THR A 229 4.08 13.50 -19.99
C THR A 229 4.67 13.92 -18.64
N GLN A 230 3.80 14.12 -17.63
CA GLN A 230 4.26 14.36 -16.27
C GLN A 230 4.85 13.08 -15.66
N ASP A 231 6.02 13.19 -15.01
CA ASP A 231 6.58 12.08 -14.23
C ASP A 231 5.92 12.01 -12.84
N SER A 232 5.05 11.03 -12.69
CA SER A 232 4.45 10.69 -11.40
C SER A 232 3.83 9.29 -11.45
N PRO A 233 3.74 8.59 -10.31
CA PRO A 233 3.06 7.30 -10.21
C PRO A 233 1.63 7.33 -10.77
N ASN A 234 0.88 8.41 -10.54
CA ASN A 234 -0.45 8.56 -11.09
C ASN A 234 -0.47 8.60 -12.61
N THR A 235 0.42 9.39 -13.21
CA THR A 235 0.53 9.47 -14.68
C THR A 235 0.87 8.11 -15.27
N TRP A 236 1.85 7.40 -14.71
CA TRP A 236 2.29 6.09 -15.20
C TRP A 236 1.17 5.06 -15.15
N LEU A 237 0.39 5.01 -14.06
CA LEU A 237 -0.78 4.12 -13.94
C LEU A 237 -1.88 4.48 -14.95
N GLU A 238 -2.20 5.75 -15.11
CA GLU A 238 -3.25 6.18 -16.03
C GLU A 238 -2.86 5.92 -17.50
N LEU A 239 -1.59 6.15 -17.88
CA LEU A 239 -1.09 5.81 -19.21
C LEU A 239 -1.14 4.29 -19.46
N GLU A 240 -0.73 3.48 -18.47
CA GLU A 240 -0.88 2.02 -18.55
C GLU A 240 -2.35 1.61 -18.69
N ARG A 241 -3.26 2.18 -17.90
CA ARG A 241 -4.71 1.93 -17.98
C ARG A 241 -5.29 2.31 -19.34
N LEU A 242 -4.76 3.36 -19.96
CA LEU A 242 -5.14 3.78 -21.30
C LEU A 242 -4.64 2.84 -22.40
N GLY A 243 -3.62 2.04 -22.12
CA GLY A 243 -3.05 1.07 -23.05
C GLY A 243 -1.80 1.56 -23.77
N VAL A 244 -1.08 2.53 -23.21
CA VAL A 244 0.22 2.99 -23.73
C VAL A 244 1.26 1.89 -23.54
N ASP A 245 2.14 1.67 -24.51
CA ASP A 245 3.16 0.62 -24.48
C ASP A 245 4.51 1.09 -23.94
N TRP A 246 4.83 2.37 -24.14
CA TRP A 246 6.05 2.99 -23.68
C TRP A 246 5.74 4.15 -22.74
N ILE A 247 6.19 4.05 -21.49
CA ILE A 247 6.06 5.13 -20.48
C ILE A 247 7.27 6.05 -20.59
N ASN A 248 7.03 7.29 -21.01
CA ASN A 248 8.05 8.33 -21.08
C ASN A 248 8.41 8.81 -19.68
N THR A 249 9.70 8.93 -19.36
CA THR A 249 10.18 9.43 -18.06
C THR A 249 11.53 10.11 -18.16
N ASP A 250 11.70 11.19 -17.40
CA ASP A 250 12.99 11.82 -17.11
C ASP A 250 13.64 11.23 -15.85
N HIS A 251 12.93 10.30 -15.15
CA HIS A 251 13.37 9.68 -13.90
C HIS A 251 13.33 8.15 -13.95
N PRO A 252 14.22 7.51 -14.75
CA PRO A 252 14.19 6.05 -14.98
C PRO A 252 14.28 5.22 -13.70
N GLU A 253 15.06 5.65 -12.69
CA GLU A 253 15.19 4.95 -11.41
C GLU A 253 13.88 5.00 -10.61
N GLN A 254 13.15 6.12 -10.63
CA GLN A 254 11.86 6.23 -9.96
C GLN A 254 10.80 5.37 -10.64
N LEU A 255 10.75 5.34 -11.98
CA LEU A 255 9.85 4.48 -12.73
C LEU A 255 10.14 2.99 -12.46
N HIS A 256 11.42 2.60 -12.40
CA HIS A 256 11.83 1.26 -12.05
C HIS A 256 11.33 0.86 -10.65
N ASN A 257 11.60 1.68 -9.65
CA ASN A 257 11.17 1.45 -8.27
C ASN A 257 9.65 1.36 -8.17
N PHE A 258 8.92 2.21 -8.89
CA PHE A 258 7.47 2.16 -8.95
C PHE A 258 6.98 0.79 -9.47
N TYR A 259 7.48 0.30 -10.61
CA TYR A 259 7.08 -0.99 -11.15
C TYR A 259 7.49 -2.18 -10.28
N GLN A 260 8.58 -2.08 -9.53
CA GLN A 260 9.00 -3.09 -8.55
C GLN A 260 7.99 -3.26 -7.41
N HIS A 261 7.31 -2.18 -7.00
CA HIS A 261 6.45 -2.14 -5.83
C HIS A 261 4.98 -1.88 -6.17
N LYS A 262 4.62 -1.70 -7.43
CA LYS A 262 3.28 -1.31 -7.90
C LYS A 262 2.15 -2.12 -7.28
N ASP A 263 2.30 -3.45 -7.19
CA ASP A 263 1.28 -4.34 -6.64
C ASP A 263 1.03 -4.12 -5.14
N LYS A 264 1.99 -3.53 -4.43
CA LYS A 264 1.86 -3.14 -3.02
C LYS A 264 1.33 -1.72 -2.83
N LEU A 265 1.53 -0.85 -3.82
CA LEU A 265 1.22 0.58 -3.75
C LEU A 265 -0.18 0.93 -4.28
N SER A 266 -0.89 -0.03 -4.84
CA SER A 266 -2.25 0.17 -5.34
C SER A 266 -3.19 -0.93 -4.86
N TYR A 267 -4.45 -0.55 -4.59
CA TYR A 267 -5.48 -1.51 -4.21
C TYR A 267 -6.85 -1.07 -4.73
N THR A 268 -7.62 -2.04 -5.18
CA THR A 268 -9.02 -1.83 -5.56
C THR A 268 -9.88 -2.83 -4.81
N ASN A 269 -10.83 -2.34 -4.02
CA ASN A 269 -11.83 -3.16 -3.38
C ASN A 269 -13.12 -3.13 -4.19
N PRO A 270 -13.51 -4.21 -4.87
CA PRO A 270 -14.69 -4.21 -5.72
C PRO A 270 -16.02 -4.20 -4.94
N LEU A 271 -16.00 -4.52 -3.66
CA LEU A 271 -17.20 -4.72 -2.84
C LEU A 271 -17.13 -3.97 -1.52
N ALA A 272 -17.94 -2.91 -1.39
CA ALA A 272 -18.13 -2.23 -0.12
C ALA A 272 -18.89 -3.12 0.88
N TYR A 273 -18.53 -3.06 2.15
CA TYR A 273 -19.37 -3.58 3.23
C TYR A 273 -20.25 -2.47 3.83
N PRO A 274 -21.45 -2.81 4.33
CA PRO A 274 -22.34 -1.84 4.92
C PRO A 274 -21.81 -1.32 6.25
N VAL A 275 -21.93 -0.01 6.48
CA VAL A 275 -21.60 0.62 7.76
C VAL A 275 -22.81 0.73 8.67
N TYR A 276 -22.59 0.63 9.97
CA TYR A 276 -23.63 0.85 10.97
C TYR A 276 -24.01 2.33 11.02
N GLN A 277 -25.29 2.62 11.17
CA GLN A 277 -25.78 3.98 11.35
C GLN A 277 -26.08 4.20 12.84
N PRO A 278 -25.19 4.89 13.58
CA PRO A 278 -25.39 5.14 15.01
C PRO A 278 -26.61 6.01 15.29
N THR A 279 -27.28 5.75 16.40
CA THR A 279 -28.50 6.49 16.79
C THR A 279 -28.21 7.85 17.41
N TYR A 280 -26.99 8.06 17.92
CA TYR A 280 -26.51 9.26 18.63
C TYR A 280 -27.31 9.64 19.89
N LYS A 281 -28.17 8.76 20.41
CA LYS A 281 -29.05 9.05 21.56
C LYS A 281 -28.27 9.31 22.84
N SER A 282 -27.12 8.69 23.03
CA SER A 282 -26.26 8.88 24.21
C SER A 282 -25.04 9.74 23.93
N ASP A 283 -24.79 10.09 22.67
CA ASP A 283 -23.55 10.72 22.22
C ASP A 283 -23.39 12.12 22.79
N GLY A 284 -22.27 12.39 23.47
CA GLY A 284 -21.97 13.67 24.12
C GLY A 284 -22.81 14.00 25.36
N LEU A 285 -23.68 13.10 25.83
CA LEU A 285 -24.48 13.40 27.02
C LEU A 285 -23.66 13.21 28.29
N HIS A 286 -23.78 14.15 29.25
CA HIS A 286 -23.17 14.07 30.58
C HIS A 286 -23.99 13.14 31.49
N LYS A 287 -23.90 11.87 31.26
CA LYS A 287 -24.56 10.85 32.06
C LYS A 287 -23.59 9.73 32.42
N LYS A 288 -24.05 8.80 33.23
CA LYS A 288 -23.25 7.68 33.72
C LYS A 288 -22.55 6.93 32.60
N VAL A 289 -21.25 6.71 32.73
CA VAL A 289 -20.45 5.76 31.96
C VAL A 289 -20.24 4.50 32.79
N LYS A 290 -20.81 3.39 32.35
CA LYS A 290 -20.69 2.10 33.02
C LYS A 290 -19.66 1.21 32.32
N HIS A 291 -19.54 1.35 31.02
CA HIS A 291 -18.68 0.55 30.17
C HIS A 291 -17.79 1.43 29.31
N VAL A 292 -16.55 1.01 29.11
CA VAL A 292 -15.66 1.65 28.14
C VAL A 292 -15.09 0.57 27.23
N ILE A 293 -15.11 0.83 25.93
CA ILE A 293 -14.46 0.01 24.89
C ILE A 293 -13.44 0.90 24.19
N LEU A 294 -12.15 0.60 24.39
CA LEU A 294 -11.02 1.25 23.73
C LEU A 294 -10.55 0.35 22.59
N LEU A 295 -10.69 0.82 21.36
CA LEU A 295 -10.19 0.13 20.18
C LEU A 295 -8.92 0.82 19.69
N ILE A 296 -7.81 0.09 19.61
CA ILE A 296 -6.50 0.58 19.16
C ILE A 296 -6.18 -0.10 17.83
N GLY A 297 -6.09 0.68 16.76
CA GLY A 297 -5.51 0.23 15.50
C GLY A 297 -4.02 0.51 15.55
N ASP A 298 -3.20 -0.53 15.73
CA ASP A 298 -1.74 -0.39 15.77
C ASP A 298 -1.24 0.19 14.44
N GLY A 299 -0.42 1.24 14.50
CA GLY A 299 0.10 1.92 13.32
C GLY A 299 -0.92 2.74 12.51
N MET A 300 -2.15 2.91 13.02
CA MET A 300 -3.29 3.49 12.31
C MET A 300 -3.30 5.03 12.36
N GLY A 301 -2.60 5.68 11.45
CA GLY A 301 -2.68 7.12 11.23
C GLY A 301 -3.91 7.55 10.42
N LEU A 302 -4.02 8.84 10.17
CA LEU A 302 -5.14 9.42 9.40
C LEU A 302 -5.15 8.95 7.94
N ALA A 303 -3.96 8.76 7.33
CA ALA A 303 -3.85 8.29 5.96
C ALA A 303 -4.36 6.85 5.80
N GLN A 304 -4.06 5.97 6.76
CA GLN A 304 -4.54 4.59 6.81
C GLN A 304 -6.08 4.55 6.91
N ILE A 305 -6.67 5.37 7.80
CA ILE A 305 -8.13 5.49 7.92
C ILE A 305 -8.75 6.00 6.62
N HIS A 306 -8.14 7.02 6.00
CA HIS A 306 -8.66 7.57 4.75
C HIS A 306 -8.53 6.57 3.60
N ALA A 307 -7.45 5.79 3.54
CA ALA A 307 -7.30 4.69 2.59
C ALA A 307 -8.43 3.67 2.71
N GLY A 308 -8.75 3.23 3.94
CA GLY A 308 -9.89 2.34 4.18
C GLY A 308 -11.23 2.96 3.82
N TRP A 309 -11.43 4.25 4.08
CA TRP A 309 -12.64 4.98 3.69
C TRP A 309 -12.84 4.99 2.18
N ILE A 310 -11.79 5.29 1.41
CA ILE A 310 -11.84 5.25 -0.06
C ILE A 310 -12.15 3.83 -0.53
N ALA A 311 -11.43 2.84 -0.02
CA ALA A 311 -11.57 1.45 -0.43
C ALA A 311 -12.93 0.84 -0.05
N ASN A 312 -13.62 1.37 0.97
CA ASN A 312 -15.01 1.02 1.27
C ASN A 312 -16.01 2.00 0.63
N HIS A 313 -15.70 2.50 -0.55
CA HIS A 313 -16.55 3.35 -1.38
C HIS A 313 -17.09 4.60 -0.64
N GLY A 314 -16.20 5.24 0.14
CA GLY A 314 -16.50 6.48 0.83
C GLY A 314 -17.25 6.33 2.16
N ASN A 315 -17.15 5.19 2.83
CA ASN A 315 -17.83 4.93 4.09
C ASN A 315 -16.98 4.10 5.07
N LEU A 316 -16.92 4.50 6.34
CA LEU A 316 -16.38 3.70 7.44
C LEU A 316 -17.19 3.91 8.71
N ASN A 317 -17.26 2.90 9.59
CA ASN A 317 -17.88 3.01 10.90
C ASN A 317 -17.14 4.01 11.81
N ILE A 318 -15.80 4.03 11.75
CA ILE A 318 -14.97 5.01 12.46
C ILE A 318 -15.41 6.44 12.12
N THR A 319 -15.68 6.73 10.85
CA THR A 319 -16.06 8.08 10.41
C THR A 319 -17.50 8.47 10.76
N MET A 320 -18.31 7.53 11.29
CA MET A 320 -19.62 7.85 11.84
C MET A 320 -19.53 8.48 13.23
N MET A 321 -18.39 8.41 13.91
CA MET A 321 -18.17 9.01 15.23
C MET A 321 -17.95 10.52 15.08
N ARG A 322 -18.77 11.34 15.76
CA ARG A 322 -18.80 12.80 15.58
C ARG A 322 -17.81 13.58 16.45
N ASN A 323 -17.29 12.92 17.50
CA ASN A 323 -16.33 13.53 18.39
C ASN A 323 -14.94 13.07 18.01
N SER A 324 -14.09 13.97 17.53
CA SER A 324 -12.74 13.65 17.09
C SER A 324 -11.72 14.62 17.66
N GLY A 325 -10.53 14.12 17.94
CA GLY A 325 -9.35 14.83 18.38
C GLY A 325 -8.08 14.19 17.83
N PHE A 326 -6.94 14.65 18.33
CA PHE A 326 -5.62 14.12 17.95
C PHE A 326 -4.78 13.84 19.18
N SER A 327 -4.03 12.75 19.14
CA SER A 327 -3.12 12.31 20.19
C SER A 327 -1.66 12.47 19.73
N GLN A 328 -0.84 13.08 20.59
CA GLN A 328 0.62 13.18 20.43
C GLN A 328 1.26 11.96 21.05
N THR A 329 1.98 11.18 20.27
CA THR A 329 2.39 9.81 20.61
C THR A 329 3.82 9.68 21.12
N ALA A 330 4.67 10.73 21.07
CA ALA A 330 6.07 10.68 21.43
C ALA A 330 6.35 9.90 22.71
N ALA A 331 7.42 9.08 22.72
CA ALA A 331 7.94 8.40 23.89
C ALA A 331 8.69 9.37 24.81
N ALA A 332 9.07 8.94 26.02
CA ALA A 332 9.86 9.77 26.94
C ALA A 332 11.28 10.04 26.42
N ASN A 333 11.87 9.07 25.72
CA ASN A 333 13.26 9.13 25.22
C ASN A 333 13.37 9.41 23.72
N SER A 334 12.25 9.56 22.99
CA SER A 334 12.26 9.74 21.54
C SER A 334 11.01 10.48 21.05
N GLY A 335 11.16 11.33 20.05
CA GLY A 335 10.02 11.90 19.32
C GLY A 335 9.20 10.83 18.61
N ASN A 336 9.85 9.76 18.14
CA ASN A 336 9.20 8.61 17.51
C ASN A 336 8.97 7.51 18.57
N THR A 337 7.74 7.04 18.70
CA THR A 337 7.37 6.00 19.68
C THR A 337 7.34 4.63 19.02
N ASP A 338 7.61 3.58 19.83
CA ASP A 338 7.17 2.23 19.49
C ASP A 338 5.83 1.90 20.19
N SER A 339 5.22 0.77 19.83
CA SER A 339 3.95 0.33 20.42
C SER A 339 4.04 0.15 21.95
N ALA A 340 5.22 -0.22 22.47
CA ALA A 340 5.41 -0.40 23.92
C ALA A 340 5.21 0.92 24.69
N ALA A 341 5.91 1.97 24.27
CA ALA A 341 5.78 3.28 24.91
C ALA A 341 4.43 3.94 24.56
N GLY A 342 3.95 3.83 23.34
CA GLY A 342 2.66 4.36 22.89
C GLY A 342 1.48 3.78 23.68
N ALA A 343 1.41 2.45 23.79
CA ALA A 343 0.37 1.77 24.54
C ALA A 343 0.51 1.94 26.06
N THR A 344 1.74 1.93 26.62
CA THR A 344 1.96 2.19 28.05
C THR A 344 1.44 3.57 28.46
N ALA A 345 1.64 4.59 27.61
CA ALA A 345 1.10 5.92 27.88
C ALA A 345 -0.43 5.92 27.98
N MET A 346 -1.13 5.17 27.12
CA MET A 346 -2.59 5.01 27.17
C MET A 346 -3.05 4.11 28.31
N ALA A 347 -2.24 3.11 28.68
CA ALA A 347 -2.58 2.13 29.72
C ALA A 347 -2.33 2.62 31.13
N ALA A 348 -1.35 3.53 31.35
CA ALA A 348 -0.91 3.96 32.66
C ALA A 348 -0.92 5.49 32.88
N GLY A 349 -1.18 6.28 31.83
CA GLY A 349 -1.25 7.74 31.93
C GLY A 349 0.10 8.44 32.10
N GLU A 350 1.21 7.76 31.85
CA GLU A 350 2.56 8.29 31.94
C GLU A 350 3.41 7.92 30.72
N LYS A 351 4.29 8.84 30.29
CA LYS A 351 5.25 8.57 29.23
C LYS A 351 6.33 7.60 29.73
N THR A 352 6.76 6.72 28.84
CA THR A 352 7.86 5.79 29.09
C THR A 352 8.85 5.74 27.94
N ASN A 353 9.95 5.02 28.13
CA ASN A 353 10.95 4.78 27.10
C ASN A 353 10.43 3.77 26.07
N ASN A 354 10.88 3.92 24.83
CA ASN A 354 10.66 2.89 23.82
C ASN A 354 11.10 1.52 24.36
N ARG A 355 10.38 0.47 23.99
CA ARG A 355 10.51 -0.93 24.40
C ARG A 355 10.01 -1.26 25.82
N TYR A 356 9.76 -0.28 26.69
CA TYR A 356 9.26 -0.50 28.05
C TYR A 356 7.75 -0.80 28.08
N ILE A 357 7.38 -1.87 28.76
CA ILE A 357 6.00 -2.33 28.95
C ILE A 357 5.57 -2.01 30.39
N GLY A 358 4.58 -1.13 30.60
CA GLY A 358 4.01 -0.84 31.92
C GLY A 358 5.02 -0.33 32.95
N MET A 359 6.15 0.19 32.53
CA MET A 359 7.22 0.71 33.39
C MET A 359 7.45 2.18 33.12
N GLY A 360 7.83 2.94 34.16
CA GLY A 360 8.27 4.32 34.01
C GLY A 360 9.71 4.43 33.49
N PRO A 361 10.13 5.62 33.00
CA PRO A 361 11.50 5.84 32.52
C PRO A 361 12.58 5.63 33.62
N ASP A 362 12.18 5.56 34.87
CA ASP A 362 12.97 5.35 36.09
C ASP A 362 12.92 3.89 36.56
N ASP A 363 12.53 2.95 35.68
CA ASP A 363 12.42 1.51 35.94
C ASP A 363 11.35 1.11 36.99
N ARG A 364 10.50 2.03 37.47
CA ARG A 364 9.39 1.68 38.38
C ARG A 364 8.21 1.06 37.61
N HIS A 365 7.49 0.13 38.24
CA HIS A 365 6.25 -0.38 37.72
C HIS A 365 5.16 0.71 37.75
N LEU A 366 4.47 0.92 36.66
CA LEU A 366 3.33 1.82 36.56
C LEU A 366 2.03 1.05 36.85
N THR A 367 1.11 1.69 37.57
CA THR A 367 -0.22 1.09 37.76
C THR A 367 -1.03 1.25 36.48
N ASN A 368 -1.35 0.14 35.84
CA ASN A 368 -2.10 0.14 34.57
C ASN A 368 -3.62 0.28 34.76
N MET A 369 -4.34 0.43 33.67
CA MET A 369 -5.80 0.59 33.64
C MET A 369 -6.55 -0.58 34.28
N ALA A 370 -6.13 -1.83 34.03
CA ALA A 370 -6.76 -3.01 34.58
C ALA A 370 -6.66 -3.02 36.13
N ASP A 371 -5.47 -2.72 36.66
CA ASP A 371 -5.23 -2.68 38.10
C ASP A 371 -5.99 -1.51 38.76
N THR A 372 -5.98 -0.33 38.13
CA THR A 372 -6.71 0.84 38.62
C THR A 372 -8.20 0.59 38.69
N LEU A 373 -8.78 0.01 37.65
CA LEU A 373 -10.23 -0.24 37.55
C LEU A 373 -10.70 -1.39 38.44
N ALA A 374 -9.83 -2.38 38.69
CA ALA A 374 -10.13 -3.49 39.60
C ALA A 374 -10.46 -3.03 41.04
N ILE A 375 -9.84 -1.92 41.51
CA ILE A 375 -10.13 -1.32 42.81
C ILE A 375 -11.62 -0.92 42.95
N PHE A 376 -12.23 -0.54 41.83
CA PHE A 376 -13.65 -0.18 41.70
C PHE A 376 -14.55 -1.34 41.35
N GLY A 377 -14.00 -2.57 41.22
CA GLY A 377 -14.72 -3.77 40.82
C GLY A 377 -15.18 -3.78 39.36
N VAL A 378 -14.58 -2.92 38.53
CA VAL A 378 -14.78 -2.94 37.05
C VAL A 378 -14.00 -4.14 36.50
N LYS A 379 -14.59 -4.88 35.57
CA LYS A 379 -13.93 -6.03 34.93
C LYS A 379 -13.19 -5.61 33.66
N THR A 380 -12.06 -6.29 33.41
CA THR A 380 -11.22 -5.97 32.25
C THR A 380 -11.12 -7.10 31.24
N GLY A 381 -11.32 -6.77 29.96
CA GLY A 381 -11.02 -7.63 28.82
C GLY A 381 -9.92 -7.03 27.95
N ILE A 382 -9.00 -7.87 27.46
CA ILE A 382 -7.94 -7.48 26.51
C ILE A 382 -7.98 -8.46 25.34
N ILE A 383 -8.06 -7.91 24.15
CA ILE A 383 -8.21 -8.68 22.90
C ILE A 383 -7.22 -8.14 21.87
N SER A 384 -6.48 -9.03 21.19
CA SER A 384 -5.61 -8.66 20.07
C SER A 384 -5.88 -9.56 18.85
N SER A 385 -5.82 -9.00 17.66
CA SER A 385 -5.78 -9.75 16.40
C SER A 385 -4.41 -10.34 16.09
N GLY A 386 -3.46 -10.20 17.01
CA GLY A 386 -2.09 -10.67 16.95
C GLY A 386 -1.66 -11.45 18.18
N ASP A 387 -0.37 -11.36 18.48
CA ASP A 387 0.28 -11.94 19.66
C ASP A 387 -0.18 -11.21 20.93
N ILE A 388 -0.71 -11.94 21.90
CA ILE A 388 -1.23 -11.36 23.14
C ILE A 388 -0.11 -10.96 24.11
N THR A 389 1.13 -11.37 23.85
CA THR A 389 2.32 -10.94 24.58
C THR A 389 3.07 -9.80 23.88
N ASP A 390 2.57 -9.35 22.73
CA ASP A 390 3.13 -8.18 22.06
C ASP A 390 2.84 -6.88 22.86
N ALA A 391 3.50 -5.82 22.48
CA ALA A 391 3.64 -4.60 23.25
C ALA A 391 2.30 -3.94 23.62
N THR A 392 1.39 -3.76 22.67
CA THR A 392 0.13 -3.04 22.90
C THR A 392 -0.77 -3.75 23.91
N PRO A 393 -1.12 -5.05 23.77
CA PRO A 393 -1.90 -5.72 24.77
C PRO A 393 -1.16 -5.88 26.10
N ALA A 394 0.17 -6.15 26.06
CA ALA A 394 0.98 -6.34 27.25
C ALA A 394 1.03 -5.11 28.16
N ALA A 395 1.03 -3.90 27.60
CA ALA A 395 1.02 -2.65 28.37
C ALA A 395 -0.16 -2.53 29.35
N PHE A 396 -1.26 -3.23 29.09
CA PHE A 396 -2.45 -3.21 29.95
C PHE A 396 -2.43 -4.25 31.07
N TYR A 397 -1.39 -5.13 31.14
CA TYR A 397 -1.35 -6.18 32.18
C TYR A 397 0.05 -6.56 32.68
N ALA A 398 1.12 -6.17 31.99
CA ALA A 398 2.49 -6.60 32.27
C ALA A 398 3.43 -5.44 32.60
N HIS A 399 4.63 -5.77 33.17
CA HIS A 399 5.65 -4.82 33.58
C HIS A 399 7.03 -5.37 33.23
N GLN A 400 7.55 -5.04 32.04
CA GLN A 400 8.83 -5.55 31.56
C GLN A 400 9.70 -4.41 30.97
N PRO A 401 11.03 -4.43 31.20
CA PRO A 401 11.94 -3.43 30.63
C PRO A 401 12.19 -3.62 29.14
N ASP A 402 11.68 -4.69 28.54
CA ASP A 402 11.81 -4.93 27.11
C ASP A 402 10.64 -5.74 26.57
N ARG A 403 10.03 -5.27 25.48
CA ARG A 403 8.88 -5.90 24.80
C ARG A 403 9.18 -7.28 24.22
N SER A 404 10.45 -7.65 24.03
CA SER A 404 10.84 -8.97 23.54
C SER A 404 10.80 -10.08 24.61
N PHE A 405 10.55 -9.74 25.87
CA PHE A 405 10.53 -10.71 26.97
C PHE A 405 9.18 -11.45 27.06
N ASN A 406 8.72 -12.03 25.94
CA ASN A 406 7.39 -12.63 25.81
C ASN A 406 7.04 -13.62 26.93
N GLN A 407 8.01 -14.46 27.38
CA GLN A 407 7.76 -15.41 28.48
C GLN A 407 7.58 -14.71 29.82
N ALA A 408 8.31 -13.61 30.08
CA ALA A 408 8.15 -12.82 31.30
C ALA A 408 6.80 -12.07 31.27
N ILE A 409 6.44 -11.51 30.11
CA ILE A 409 5.14 -10.87 29.86
C ILE A 409 4.01 -11.88 30.12
N ALA A 410 4.11 -13.11 29.60
CA ALA A 410 3.13 -14.17 29.87
C ALA A 410 3.01 -14.53 31.36
N LYS A 411 4.13 -14.48 32.13
CA LYS A 411 4.13 -14.71 33.58
C LYS A 411 3.46 -13.57 34.34
N ASP A 412 3.63 -12.33 33.92
CA ASP A 412 3.03 -11.15 34.54
C ASP A 412 1.50 -11.22 34.54
N PHE A 413 0.90 -11.93 33.57
CA PHE A 413 -0.53 -12.19 33.55
C PHE A 413 -1.06 -12.84 34.84
N LEU A 414 -0.25 -13.62 35.55
CA LEU A 414 -0.65 -14.20 36.85
C LEU A 414 -0.95 -13.14 37.92
N SER A 415 -0.26 -12.00 37.89
CA SER A 415 -0.46 -10.92 38.87
C SER A 415 -1.50 -9.90 38.40
N SER A 416 -1.94 -9.97 37.16
CA SER A 416 -2.86 -9.00 36.56
C SER A 416 -4.31 -9.14 37.07
N HIS A 417 -5.08 -8.05 36.89
CA HIS A 417 -6.51 -8.00 37.19
C HIS A 417 -7.38 -8.16 35.92
N VAL A 418 -6.84 -8.74 34.86
CA VAL A 418 -7.58 -8.99 33.62
C VAL A 418 -8.54 -10.18 33.81
N ASP A 419 -9.79 -10.06 33.38
CA ASP A 419 -10.78 -11.14 33.44
C ASP A 419 -10.84 -11.98 32.15
N VAL A 420 -10.62 -11.35 31.00
CA VAL A 420 -10.64 -12.01 29.68
C VAL A 420 -9.43 -11.57 28.88
N LEU A 421 -8.59 -12.52 28.46
CA LEU A 421 -7.42 -12.30 27.61
C LEU A 421 -7.54 -13.14 26.34
N VAL A 422 -7.50 -12.54 25.15
CA VAL A 422 -7.69 -13.22 23.86
C VAL A 422 -6.65 -12.78 22.84
N GLY A 423 -5.93 -13.72 22.25
CA GLY A 423 -4.96 -13.49 21.17
C GLY A 423 -4.18 -14.76 20.84
N SER A 424 -3.09 -14.65 20.09
CA SER A 424 -2.18 -15.77 19.79
C SER A 424 -0.98 -15.85 20.73
N ASN A 425 0.00 -16.68 20.39
CA ASN A 425 1.25 -16.96 21.13
C ASN A 425 1.08 -17.88 22.34
N GLU A 426 0.38 -19.01 22.16
CA GLU A 426 0.30 -20.08 23.16
C GLU A 426 1.69 -20.54 23.66
N ARG A 427 2.70 -20.55 22.78
CA ARG A 427 4.07 -21.02 23.10
C ARG A 427 4.72 -20.22 24.24
N SER A 428 4.45 -18.93 24.40
CA SER A 428 5.00 -18.13 25.49
C SER A 428 4.41 -18.49 26.85
N PHE A 429 3.18 -19.02 26.89
CA PHE A 429 2.51 -19.53 28.08
C PHE A 429 2.88 -21.00 28.38
N LEU A 430 3.28 -21.77 27.36
CA LEU A 430 3.65 -23.20 27.46
C LEU A 430 5.17 -23.42 27.31
N ALA A 431 6.00 -22.41 27.53
CA ALA A 431 7.43 -22.44 27.29
C ALA A 431 8.12 -23.63 27.99
N ASN A 432 8.97 -24.35 27.25
CA ASN A 432 9.80 -25.46 27.72
C ASN A 432 9.04 -26.65 28.32
N ALA A 433 7.80 -26.93 27.89
CA ALA A 433 6.92 -27.92 28.45
C ALA A 433 6.64 -27.70 29.98
N ASP A 434 6.94 -26.53 30.52
CA ASP A 434 6.63 -26.13 31.87
C ASP A 434 5.11 -25.84 31.98
N THR A 435 4.37 -26.79 32.51
CA THR A 435 2.94 -26.64 32.75
C THR A 435 2.62 -25.84 34.03
N THR A 436 3.63 -25.35 34.75
CA THR A 436 3.45 -24.66 36.04
C THR A 436 2.69 -23.34 35.86
N LEU A 437 3.01 -22.54 34.82
CA LEU A 437 2.31 -21.29 34.53
C LEU A 437 0.81 -21.57 34.26
N MET A 438 0.50 -22.48 33.37
CA MET A 438 -0.90 -22.83 33.03
C MET A 438 -1.66 -23.42 34.22
N SER A 439 -0.98 -24.21 35.06
CA SER A 439 -1.56 -24.76 36.29
C SER A 439 -1.87 -23.63 37.30
N ALA A 440 -0.96 -22.66 37.45
CA ALA A 440 -1.18 -21.48 38.29
C ALA A 440 -2.31 -20.58 37.77
N ILE A 441 -2.41 -20.39 36.46
CA ILE A 441 -3.50 -19.63 35.79
C ILE A 441 -4.85 -20.33 36.08
N LYS A 442 -4.92 -21.65 35.91
CA LYS A 442 -6.13 -22.44 36.23
C LYS A 442 -6.50 -22.35 37.73
N ALA A 443 -5.50 -22.39 38.62
CA ALA A 443 -5.72 -22.24 40.05
C ALA A 443 -6.30 -20.84 40.43
N LYS A 444 -6.04 -19.83 39.63
CA LYS A 444 -6.66 -18.49 39.75
C LYS A 444 -8.06 -18.39 39.12
N GLY A 445 -8.63 -19.49 38.68
CA GLY A 445 -10.00 -19.58 38.19
C GLY A 445 -10.19 -19.26 36.71
N TYR A 446 -9.09 -19.21 35.90
CA TYR A 446 -9.21 -19.03 34.48
C TYR A 446 -9.57 -20.35 33.76
N THR A 447 -10.50 -20.25 32.82
CA THR A 447 -10.73 -21.28 31.82
C THR A 447 -9.86 -20.99 30.62
N TRP A 448 -9.07 -21.97 30.18
CA TRP A 448 -8.26 -21.87 28.98
C TRP A 448 -9.02 -22.46 27.79
N SER A 449 -8.99 -21.71 26.67
CA SER A 449 -9.50 -22.14 25.36
C SER A 449 -8.43 -21.92 24.30
N SER A 450 -8.26 -22.89 23.38
CA SER A 450 -7.33 -22.78 22.23
C SER A 450 -8.05 -22.48 20.91
N THR A 451 -9.39 -22.36 20.94
CA THR A 451 -10.20 -22.04 19.76
C THR A 451 -11.29 -21.03 20.10
N LEU A 452 -11.69 -20.23 19.10
CA LEU A 452 -12.87 -19.34 19.22
C LEU A 452 -14.15 -20.13 19.47
N THR A 453 -14.27 -21.33 18.89
CA THR A 453 -15.43 -22.21 19.10
C THR A 453 -15.59 -22.58 20.54
N ASP A 454 -14.53 -22.92 21.25
CA ASP A 454 -14.58 -23.25 22.67
C ASP A 454 -14.77 -22.00 23.54
N PHE A 455 -14.15 -20.90 23.18
CA PHE A 455 -14.38 -19.62 23.85
C PHE A 455 -15.87 -19.21 23.77
N LYS A 456 -16.52 -19.35 22.63
CA LYS A 456 -17.94 -19.02 22.46
C LYS A 456 -18.89 -19.87 23.33
N LYS A 457 -18.50 -21.08 23.71
CA LYS A 457 -19.29 -21.95 24.60
C LYS A 457 -19.29 -21.49 26.06
N GLN A 458 -18.30 -20.67 26.46
CA GLN A 458 -18.16 -20.19 27.83
C GLN A 458 -19.34 -19.27 28.21
N LYS A 459 -19.83 -19.41 29.44
CA LYS A 459 -20.98 -18.62 29.93
C LYS A 459 -20.64 -17.68 31.07
N ARG A 460 -19.50 -17.86 31.73
CA ARG A 460 -19.05 -17.08 32.90
C ARG A 460 -17.61 -17.38 33.25
N GLY A 461 -17.04 -16.60 34.17
CA GLY A 461 -15.71 -16.83 34.74
C GLY A 461 -14.61 -16.15 33.92
N LYS A 462 -13.40 -16.19 34.47
CA LYS A 462 -12.21 -15.64 33.82
C LYS A 462 -11.78 -16.52 32.65
N GLN A 463 -11.31 -15.91 31.58
CA GLN A 463 -10.95 -16.59 30.34
C GLN A 463 -9.53 -16.26 29.90
N LEU A 464 -8.76 -17.28 29.54
CA LEU A 464 -7.53 -17.16 28.78
C LEU A 464 -7.75 -17.88 27.44
N VAL A 465 -7.68 -17.15 26.33
CA VAL A 465 -7.91 -17.68 24.99
C VAL A 465 -6.65 -17.49 24.17
N LEU A 466 -5.93 -18.59 23.97
CA LEU A 466 -4.68 -18.62 23.21
C LEU A 466 -4.94 -19.30 21.88
N LEU A 467 -5.12 -18.50 20.86
CA LEU A 467 -5.45 -18.96 19.51
C LEU A 467 -4.19 -19.44 18.77
N PRO A 468 -4.30 -20.37 17.83
CA PRO A 468 -3.20 -20.73 16.96
C PRO A 468 -2.84 -19.55 16.02
N ASP A 469 -1.57 -19.48 15.59
CA ASP A 469 -1.08 -18.41 14.69
C ASP A 469 -1.89 -18.34 13.37
N SER A 470 -2.47 -19.45 12.93
CA SER A 470 -3.37 -19.45 11.76
C SER A 470 -4.67 -18.67 11.95
N ALA A 471 -5.12 -18.47 13.19
CA ALA A 471 -6.31 -17.68 13.50
C ALA A 471 -6.02 -16.17 13.55
N THR A 472 -4.75 -15.80 13.64
CA THR A 472 -4.28 -14.39 13.67
C THR A 472 -3.43 -14.03 12.46
N ARG A 473 -3.45 -14.84 11.38
CA ARG A 473 -2.81 -14.51 10.11
C ARG A 473 -3.41 -13.24 9.48
N PRO A 474 -2.74 -12.59 8.52
CA PRO A 474 -3.30 -11.43 7.81
C PRO A 474 -4.68 -11.70 7.19
N VAL A 475 -5.56 -10.70 7.19
CA VAL A 475 -6.88 -10.79 6.53
C VAL A 475 -6.73 -11.08 5.03
N LYS A 476 -5.75 -10.47 4.38
CA LYS A 476 -5.44 -10.72 2.96
C LYS A 476 -5.08 -12.19 2.68
N ASP A 477 -4.64 -12.92 3.71
CA ASP A 477 -4.27 -14.35 3.65
C ASP A 477 -5.37 -15.26 4.23
N GLY A 478 -6.57 -14.72 4.45
CA GLY A 478 -7.79 -15.43 4.79
C GLY A 478 -8.04 -15.61 6.29
N ARG A 479 -7.71 -14.62 7.14
CA ARG A 479 -8.22 -14.56 8.51
C ARG A 479 -9.72 -14.30 8.48
N ASP A 480 -10.44 -15.08 9.30
CA ASP A 480 -11.85 -14.83 9.57
C ASP A 480 -12.04 -13.66 10.53
N ASP A 481 -13.28 -13.28 10.82
CA ASP A 481 -13.71 -12.19 11.69
C ASP A 481 -13.46 -12.45 13.20
N MET A 482 -12.25 -12.96 13.53
CA MET A 482 -11.91 -13.38 14.90
C MET A 482 -11.95 -12.23 15.91
N LEU A 483 -11.53 -11.01 15.49
CA LEU A 483 -11.50 -9.84 16.35
C LEU A 483 -12.93 -9.43 16.77
N LEU A 484 -13.81 -9.30 15.80
CA LEU A 484 -15.24 -9.00 16.00
C LEU A 484 -15.92 -10.06 16.87
N GLN A 485 -15.68 -11.35 16.62
CA GLN A 485 -16.27 -12.43 17.41
C GLN A 485 -15.74 -12.44 18.85
N SER A 486 -14.46 -12.15 19.04
CA SER A 486 -13.83 -12.06 20.36
C SER A 486 -14.39 -10.88 21.17
N LEU A 487 -14.56 -9.72 20.54
CA LEU A 487 -15.19 -8.56 21.18
C LEU A 487 -16.62 -8.87 21.63
N ASN A 488 -17.46 -9.39 20.74
CA ASN A 488 -18.84 -9.75 21.06
C ASN A 488 -18.94 -10.72 22.23
N LYS A 489 -18.09 -11.76 22.24
CA LYS A 489 -18.07 -12.73 23.33
C LYS A 489 -17.57 -12.15 24.65
N THR A 490 -16.58 -11.28 24.60
CA THR A 490 -16.06 -10.60 25.81
C THR A 490 -17.11 -9.66 26.38
N ILE A 491 -17.82 -8.90 25.54
CA ILE A 491 -18.96 -8.06 25.97
C ILE A 491 -20.03 -8.94 26.65
N GLU A 492 -20.44 -10.06 26.03
CA GLU A 492 -21.42 -11.00 26.63
C GLU A 492 -21.02 -11.46 28.04
N LEU A 493 -19.75 -11.82 28.23
CA LEU A 493 -19.24 -12.30 29.50
C LEU A 493 -19.16 -11.22 30.59
N LEU A 494 -18.83 -9.97 30.20
CA LEU A 494 -18.52 -8.90 31.16
C LEU A 494 -19.71 -7.96 31.42
N SER A 495 -20.67 -7.84 30.53
CA SER A 495 -21.79 -6.89 30.64
C SER A 495 -22.69 -7.09 31.85
N SER A 496 -22.72 -8.28 32.42
CA SER A 496 -23.48 -8.58 33.65
C SER A 496 -22.85 -8.01 34.93
N ASN A 497 -21.61 -7.51 34.87
CA ASN A 497 -20.96 -6.92 36.04
C ASN A 497 -21.66 -5.62 36.46
N LYS A 498 -22.00 -5.51 37.75
CA LYS A 498 -22.71 -4.35 38.31
C LYS A 498 -21.91 -3.05 38.15
N ASN A 499 -20.58 -3.15 38.27
CA ASN A 499 -19.65 -2.03 38.21
C ASN A 499 -19.18 -1.74 36.76
N GLY A 500 -19.66 -2.52 35.78
CA GLY A 500 -19.32 -2.35 34.38
C GLY A 500 -18.02 -3.03 33.96
N PHE A 501 -17.51 -2.68 32.79
CA PHE A 501 -16.29 -3.24 32.23
C PHE A 501 -15.47 -2.19 31.49
N PHE A 502 -14.18 -2.49 31.35
CA PHE A 502 -13.26 -1.91 30.39
C PHE A 502 -12.82 -3.02 29.43
N ILE A 503 -12.87 -2.77 28.13
CA ILE A 503 -12.35 -3.66 27.12
C ILE A 503 -11.38 -2.88 26.25
N MET A 504 -10.13 -3.35 26.13
CA MET A 504 -9.20 -2.95 25.10
C MET A 504 -9.23 -3.99 23.98
N THR A 505 -9.33 -3.52 22.73
CA THR A 505 -9.36 -4.36 21.53
C THR A 505 -8.38 -3.80 20.51
N GLU A 506 -7.43 -4.63 20.09
CA GLU A 506 -6.36 -4.23 19.18
C GLU A 506 -6.51 -4.84 17.80
N GLY A 507 -6.44 -3.97 16.78
CA GLY A 507 -6.18 -4.34 15.40
C GLY A 507 -4.67 -4.29 15.12
N ALA A 508 -3.95 -5.35 15.51
CA ALA A 508 -2.49 -5.38 15.55
C ALA A 508 -1.80 -5.30 14.17
N GLN A 509 -2.49 -5.68 13.09
CA GLN A 509 -1.80 -5.93 11.82
C GLN A 509 -1.93 -4.79 10.79
N ILE A 510 -2.56 -3.68 11.13
CA ILE A 510 -2.50 -2.46 10.32
C ILE A 510 -1.05 -1.97 10.28
N ASP A 511 -0.37 -2.01 11.44
CA ASP A 511 1.04 -1.74 11.59
C ASP A 511 1.93 -2.63 10.71
N TYR A 512 1.70 -3.94 10.72
CA TYR A 512 2.46 -4.87 9.88
C TYR A 512 2.28 -4.58 8.38
N GLY A 513 1.10 -4.11 7.98
CA GLY A 513 0.85 -3.62 6.62
C GLY A 513 1.67 -2.36 6.29
N GLY A 514 1.81 -1.43 7.25
CA GLY A 514 2.65 -0.25 7.17
C GLY A 514 4.14 -0.60 7.03
N HIS A 515 4.65 -1.46 7.90
CA HIS A 515 6.04 -1.97 7.84
C HIS A 515 6.36 -2.71 6.54
N ALA A 516 5.38 -3.43 5.97
CA ALA A 516 5.54 -4.13 4.69
C ALA A 516 5.40 -3.20 3.47
N ASN A 517 5.03 -1.92 3.68
CA ASN A 517 4.66 -0.98 2.63
C ASN A 517 3.65 -1.59 1.64
N ASP A 518 2.62 -2.26 2.19
CA ASP A 518 1.61 -3.00 1.44
C ASP A 518 0.21 -2.41 1.70
N LEU A 519 -0.26 -1.60 0.76
CA LEU A 519 -1.52 -0.87 0.88
C LEU A 519 -2.74 -1.81 0.99
N LYS A 520 -2.71 -2.95 0.29
CA LYS A 520 -3.75 -3.96 0.41
C LYS A 520 -3.79 -4.55 1.82
N TYR A 521 -2.63 -4.82 2.40
CA TYR A 521 -2.53 -5.33 3.77
C TYR A 521 -3.11 -4.32 4.76
N VAL A 522 -2.63 -3.07 4.73
CA VAL A 522 -3.15 -1.97 5.57
C VAL A 522 -4.67 -1.88 5.48
N VAL A 523 -5.21 -1.82 4.27
CA VAL A 523 -6.66 -1.60 4.05
C VAL A 523 -7.50 -2.78 4.50
N THR A 524 -7.07 -4.01 4.21
CA THR A 524 -7.86 -5.20 4.61
C THR A 524 -7.90 -5.37 6.13
N GLU A 525 -6.81 -5.07 6.83
CA GLU A 525 -6.75 -5.06 8.30
C GLU A 525 -7.62 -3.94 8.89
N LEU A 526 -7.55 -2.75 8.32
CA LEU A 526 -8.40 -1.63 8.75
C LEU A 526 -9.89 -1.95 8.57
N HIS A 527 -10.27 -2.61 7.48
CA HIS A 527 -11.67 -3.01 7.26
C HIS A 527 -12.16 -4.05 8.27
N ASP A 528 -11.32 -5.00 8.68
CA ASP A 528 -11.65 -5.96 9.75
C ASP A 528 -11.81 -5.25 11.11
N PHE A 529 -10.87 -4.35 11.41
CA PHE A 529 -10.94 -3.50 12.60
C PHE A 529 -12.19 -2.60 12.59
N ASP A 530 -12.52 -1.96 11.48
CA ASP A 530 -13.68 -1.08 11.35
C ASP A 530 -15.03 -1.83 11.49
N LYS A 531 -15.10 -3.08 11.04
CA LYS A 531 -16.26 -3.96 11.32
C LYS A 531 -16.40 -4.25 12.81
N THR A 532 -15.27 -4.37 13.51
CA THR A 532 -15.25 -4.55 14.97
C THR A 532 -15.70 -3.27 15.69
N VAL A 533 -15.32 -2.10 15.19
CA VAL A 533 -15.83 -0.79 15.67
C VAL A 533 -17.37 -0.74 15.53
N ALA A 534 -17.94 -1.25 14.44
CA ALA A 534 -19.40 -1.29 14.27
C ALA A 534 -20.12 -2.05 15.41
N GLU A 535 -19.54 -3.15 15.89
CA GLU A 535 -20.12 -3.93 17.00
C GLU A 535 -20.05 -3.16 18.32
N ALA A 536 -18.94 -2.44 18.58
CA ALA A 536 -18.83 -1.57 19.74
C ALA A 536 -19.91 -0.45 19.70
N LEU A 537 -20.11 0.18 18.54
CA LEU A 537 -21.15 1.21 18.36
C LEU A 537 -22.57 0.65 18.54
N ARG A 538 -22.84 -0.54 18.00
CA ARG A 538 -24.15 -1.22 18.20
C ARG A 538 -24.41 -1.54 19.67
N PHE A 539 -23.38 -1.98 20.39
CA PHE A 539 -23.52 -2.22 21.81
C PHE A 539 -23.76 -0.92 22.57
N ALA A 540 -23.00 0.13 22.31
CA ALA A 540 -23.15 1.43 22.93
C ALA A 540 -24.56 2.04 22.73
N ASP A 541 -25.12 1.89 21.53
CA ASP A 541 -26.49 2.34 21.24
C ASP A 541 -27.58 1.57 22.02
N ARG A 542 -27.41 0.25 22.18
CA ARG A 542 -28.37 -0.57 22.94
C ARG A 542 -28.26 -0.32 24.44
N ASP A 543 -27.03 -0.21 24.95
CA ASP A 543 -26.75 -0.04 26.36
C ASP A 543 -27.00 1.40 26.84
N GLY A 544 -26.54 2.36 26.09
CA GLY A 544 -26.67 3.79 26.39
C GLY A 544 -25.79 4.33 27.51
N GLU A 545 -25.02 3.51 28.20
CA GLU A 545 -24.03 3.84 29.26
C GLU A 545 -22.59 3.46 28.85
N THR A 546 -22.35 3.18 27.56
CA THR A 546 -21.06 2.78 27.03
C THR A 546 -20.38 3.92 26.27
N LEU A 547 -19.13 4.21 26.65
CA LEU A 547 -18.20 5.08 25.92
C LEU A 547 -17.33 4.20 25.00
N VAL A 548 -17.30 4.51 23.72
CA VAL A 548 -16.45 3.87 22.71
C VAL A 548 -15.37 4.84 22.27
N LEU A 549 -14.12 4.39 22.27
CA LEU A 549 -12.96 5.15 21.82
C LEU A 549 -12.24 4.37 20.72
N VAL A 550 -11.83 5.06 19.66
CA VAL A 550 -11.00 4.51 18.59
C VAL A 550 -9.79 5.41 18.41
N THR A 551 -8.59 4.84 18.48
CA THR A 551 -7.33 5.57 18.29
C THR A 551 -6.24 4.64 17.80
N ALA A 552 -5.01 5.14 17.72
CA ALA A 552 -3.79 4.40 17.46
C ALA A 552 -2.74 4.72 18.53
N ASP A 553 -1.73 3.90 18.64
CA ASP A 553 -0.54 4.11 19.45
C ASP A 553 0.52 4.95 18.70
N HIS A 554 0.63 4.81 17.39
CA HIS A 554 1.43 5.61 16.45
C HIS A 554 0.89 5.49 15.01
N GLU A 555 1.58 6.09 14.04
CA GLU A 555 1.42 5.85 12.62
C GLU A 555 2.63 5.07 12.10
N THR A 556 2.41 4.19 11.09
CA THR A 556 3.47 3.37 10.48
C THR A 556 3.48 3.52 8.97
N GLY A 557 4.69 3.61 8.42
CA GLY A 557 4.95 3.61 6.98
C GLY A 557 5.01 5.00 6.35
N GLY A 558 4.51 6.05 7.02
CA GLY A 558 4.40 7.39 6.44
C GLY A 558 3.58 7.38 5.16
N LEU A 559 2.40 6.72 5.20
CA LEU A 559 1.52 6.56 4.05
C LEU A 559 1.06 7.91 3.49
N THR A 560 1.28 8.10 2.20
CA THR A 560 0.75 9.22 1.42
C THR A 560 -0.21 8.70 0.37
N LEU A 561 -1.41 9.25 0.28
CA LEU A 561 -2.38 8.88 -0.76
C LEU A 561 -2.17 9.79 -1.97
N LEU A 562 -1.84 9.20 -3.11
CA LEU A 562 -1.51 9.93 -4.34
C LEU A 562 -2.72 10.08 -5.25
N GLU A 563 -3.56 9.04 -5.35
CA GLU A 563 -4.75 9.02 -6.18
C GLU A 563 -5.86 8.17 -5.55
N ALA A 564 -7.11 8.54 -5.83
CA ALA A 564 -8.27 7.87 -5.29
C ALA A 564 -9.49 7.97 -6.18
N ALA A 565 -10.23 6.87 -6.31
CA ALA A 565 -11.55 6.82 -6.91
C ALA A 565 -12.50 6.08 -5.97
N ALA A 566 -13.06 6.80 -5.00
CA ALA A 566 -13.91 6.19 -3.98
C ALA A 566 -15.14 5.46 -4.55
N ALA A 567 -15.72 5.96 -5.66
CA ALA A 567 -16.82 5.26 -6.33
C ALA A 567 -16.44 3.86 -6.87
N GLU A 568 -15.15 3.62 -7.10
CA GLU A 568 -14.60 2.36 -7.57
C GLU A 568 -13.92 1.55 -6.45
N GLY A 569 -13.79 2.12 -5.26
CA GLY A 569 -12.99 1.56 -4.17
C GLY A 569 -11.51 1.48 -4.48
N ARG A 570 -11.00 2.32 -5.40
CA ARG A 570 -9.62 2.31 -5.89
C ARG A 570 -8.79 3.39 -5.22
N ILE A 571 -7.63 2.98 -4.74
CA ILE A 571 -6.63 3.87 -4.13
C ILE A 571 -5.24 3.54 -4.64
N GLN A 572 -4.41 4.56 -4.62
CA GLN A 572 -2.97 4.48 -4.81
C GLN A 572 -2.29 5.30 -3.73
N GLY A 573 -1.27 4.71 -3.13
CA GLY A 573 -0.47 5.36 -2.11
C GLY A 573 1.02 5.14 -2.34
N GLU A 574 1.80 5.81 -1.50
CA GLU A 574 3.23 5.65 -1.41
C GLU A 574 3.64 5.71 0.06
N PHE A 575 4.69 5.01 0.44
CA PHE A 575 5.21 4.97 1.80
C PHE A 575 6.57 5.66 1.83
N SER A 576 6.77 6.55 2.79
CA SER A 576 8.03 7.28 2.94
C SER A 576 9.07 6.52 3.78
N THR A 577 8.64 5.51 4.52
CA THR A 577 9.48 4.66 5.38
C THR A 577 8.84 3.29 5.56
N ASN A 578 9.60 2.34 6.10
CA ASN A 578 9.08 1.07 6.61
C ASN A 578 9.06 1.03 8.15
N ASP A 579 9.12 2.18 8.81
CA ASP A 579 9.15 2.34 10.26
C ASP A 579 8.02 3.29 10.71
N HIS A 580 7.92 3.52 12.02
CA HIS A 580 6.95 4.45 12.59
C HIS A 580 7.28 5.90 12.23
N THR A 581 6.26 6.76 12.23
CA THR A 581 6.43 8.20 12.04
C THR A 581 6.00 8.99 13.28
N ASN A 582 6.58 10.18 13.45
CA ASN A 582 6.29 11.08 14.56
C ASN A 582 5.10 12.01 14.24
N ILE A 583 4.04 11.48 13.64
CA ILE A 583 2.83 12.25 13.37
C ILE A 583 1.77 11.99 14.43
N MET A 584 0.95 13.00 14.74
CA MET A 584 -0.22 12.81 15.61
C MET A 584 -1.20 11.83 15.01
N VAL A 585 -1.80 10.98 15.84
CA VAL A 585 -2.83 10.04 15.41
C VAL A 585 -4.23 10.52 15.81
N PRO A 586 -5.28 10.19 15.06
CA PRO A 586 -6.64 10.60 15.38
C PRO A 586 -7.20 9.83 16.57
N VAL A 587 -8.08 10.48 17.32
CA VAL A 587 -8.90 9.89 18.36
C VAL A 587 -10.36 10.14 18.03
N TYR A 588 -11.16 9.10 17.99
CA TYR A 588 -12.61 9.19 17.80
C TYR A 588 -13.32 8.70 19.06
N ALA A 589 -14.41 9.35 19.42
CA ALA A 589 -15.21 9.00 20.59
C ALA A 589 -16.70 8.97 20.28
N TYR A 590 -17.42 8.04 20.90
CA TYR A 590 -18.88 7.89 20.79
C TYR A 590 -19.50 7.47 22.12
N GLY A 591 -20.64 8.03 22.46
CA GLY A 591 -21.39 7.73 23.67
C GLY A 591 -21.29 8.83 24.73
N PRO A 592 -21.62 8.54 26.00
CA PRO A 592 -21.58 9.55 27.06
C PRO A 592 -20.17 10.10 27.26
N TRP A 593 -20.05 11.43 27.45
CA TRP A 593 -18.78 12.16 27.63
C TRP A 593 -17.81 12.08 26.43
N ALA A 594 -18.29 11.71 25.24
CA ALA A 594 -17.46 11.61 24.05
C ALA A 594 -16.80 12.93 23.64
N GLU A 595 -17.43 14.07 23.92
CA GLU A 595 -16.89 15.41 23.62
C GLU A 595 -15.64 15.77 24.42
N GLU A 596 -15.36 15.12 25.54
CA GLU A 596 -14.13 15.31 26.33
C GLU A 596 -12.87 14.84 25.56
N PHE A 597 -13.04 14.04 24.50
CA PHE A 597 -11.96 13.54 23.67
C PHE A 597 -11.66 14.40 22.43
N ARG A 598 -12.32 15.55 22.28
CA ARG A 598 -11.99 16.54 21.25
C ARG A 598 -10.72 17.29 21.57
N GLY A 599 -10.10 17.87 20.54
CA GLY A 599 -8.88 18.68 20.65
C GLY A 599 -7.60 17.87 20.47
N THR A 600 -6.46 18.49 20.79
CA THR A 600 -5.13 17.89 20.64
C THR A 600 -4.46 17.78 21.99
N TYR A 601 -3.98 16.61 22.36
CA TYR A 601 -3.42 16.33 23.68
C TYR A 601 -2.39 15.18 23.62
N GLN A 602 -1.68 14.95 24.73
CA GLN A 602 -0.77 13.81 24.86
C GLN A 602 -1.54 12.51 24.98
N ASN A 603 -1.00 11.39 24.46
CA ASN A 603 -1.63 10.08 24.57
C ASN A 603 -1.87 9.61 26.03
N THR A 604 -1.11 10.14 26.99
CA THR A 604 -1.33 9.94 28.43
C THR A 604 -2.70 10.42 28.90
N GLU A 605 -3.24 11.47 28.28
CA GLU A 605 -4.55 12.01 28.64
C GLU A 605 -5.71 11.04 28.38
N ILE A 606 -5.54 10.08 27.47
CA ILE A 606 -6.56 9.05 27.20
C ILE A 606 -6.87 8.27 28.48
N PHE A 607 -5.83 7.87 29.23
CA PHE A 607 -5.98 7.20 30.53
C PHE A 607 -6.79 8.07 31.51
N HIS A 608 -6.37 9.31 31.70
CA HIS A 608 -7.00 10.22 32.66
C HIS A 608 -8.47 10.52 32.29
N LYS A 609 -8.76 10.72 31.00
CA LYS A 609 -10.11 10.97 30.51
C LYS A 609 -11.03 9.74 30.68
N ILE A 610 -10.51 8.52 30.48
CA ILE A 610 -11.25 7.28 30.74
C ILE A 610 -11.57 7.16 32.23
N LEU A 611 -10.60 7.37 33.12
CA LEU A 611 -10.84 7.33 34.58
C LEU A 611 -11.84 8.41 35.03
N LYS A 612 -11.73 9.61 34.46
CA LYS A 612 -12.69 10.70 34.73
C LYS A 612 -14.11 10.28 34.31
N ALA A 613 -14.27 9.65 33.13
CA ALA A 613 -15.57 9.17 32.66
C ALA A 613 -16.19 8.13 33.61
N PHE A 614 -15.40 7.20 34.14
CA PHE A 614 -15.87 6.26 35.16
C PHE A 614 -16.19 6.94 36.51
N SER A 615 -15.39 7.95 36.93
CA SER A 615 -15.57 8.63 38.24
C SER A 615 -16.76 9.59 38.28
N ASN A 616 -17.16 10.15 37.17
CA ASN A 616 -18.34 11.03 37.06
C ASN A 616 -19.67 10.30 37.36
N ASN A 617 -19.60 9.03 37.78
CA ASN A 617 -20.74 8.20 38.20
C ASN A 617 -21.19 8.47 39.66
N LYS A 618 -20.54 9.35 40.40
CA LYS A 618 -21.03 9.74 41.75
C LYS A 618 -22.11 10.79 41.61
N PRO A 619 -23.30 10.57 42.17
CA PRO A 619 -24.37 11.56 42.17
C PRO A 619 -23.95 12.88 42.81
#